data_c4f8db3b4a5916291ed15fbac3eb2116
#
_entry.id   c4f8db3b4a5916291ed15fbac3eb2116
#
_cell.length_a   1.000
_cell.length_b   1.000
_cell.length_c   1.000
_cell.angle_alpha   90.00
_cell.angle_beta   90.00
_cell.angle_gamma   90.00
#
_symmetry.space_group_name_H-M   'P 1'
#
loop_
_entity.id
_entity.type
_entity.pdbx_description
1 polymer ?
#
loop_
_entity_poly.entity_id
_entity_poly.type
_entity_poly.pdbx_seq_one_letter_code
_entity_poly.pdbx_strand_id
1 'polypeptide(L)'
;MITEDTVYNVKNRSSSTVVYRIPETNLRREFAPGETKRIKFGELEKLTYQAGGREMLEQFLQIIDEAATSNLNVKREIEYDMSETQVRDLLLTGSLDAFLDALDFAPIGVIDLIKVLAVKLPLTDLNKRRALAEKTGFDVDKAL
;
A
#
# COMPACT_ATOMS: atom_id res chain seq x y z
N MET A 1 22.50 -14.53 0.14
CA MET A 1 21.98 -14.81 -1.22
C MET A 1 20.49 -15.12 -1.16
N ILE A 2 19.72 -14.53 -2.05
CA ILE A 2 18.27 -14.77 -2.14
C ILE A 2 18.03 -16.06 -2.93
N THR A 3 17.27 -17.00 -2.32
CA THR A 3 16.82 -18.22 -2.99
C THR A 3 15.30 -18.24 -2.99
N GLU A 4 14.69 -19.20 -3.69
CA GLU A 4 13.21 -19.38 -3.68
C GLU A 4 12.67 -19.59 -2.26
N ASP A 5 13.47 -20.15 -1.36
CA ASP A 5 13.05 -20.44 0.02
C ASP A 5 13.29 -19.31 1.00
N THR A 6 13.95 -18.24 0.57
CA THR A 6 14.15 -17.05 1.41
C THR A 6 12.77 -16.44 1.74
N VAL A 7 12.51 -16.22 3.03
CA VAL A 7 11.20 -15.75 3.50
C VAL A 7 11.25 -14.24 3.77
N TYR A 8 10.23 -13.54 3.31
CA TYR A 8 10.07 -12.10 3.57
C TYR A 8 8.73 -11.83 4.24
N ASN A 9 8.71 -10.79 5.05
CA ASN A 9 7.47 -10.27 5.60
C ASN A 9 6.80 -9.43 4.53
N VAL A 10 5.55 -9.77 4.20
CA VAL A 10 4.72 -9.05 3.23
C VAL A 10 3.51 -8.52 3.96
N LYS A 11 3.31 -7.20 3.90
CA LYS A 11 2.21 -6.53 4.59
C LYS A 11 1.21 -5.98 3.59
N ASN A 12 -0.08 -6.14 3.91
CA ASN A 12 -1.13 -5.40 3.22
C ASN A 12 -1.20 -3.99 3.83
N ARG A 13 -0.69 -3.00 3.11
CA ARG A 13 -0.69 -1.60 3.55
C ARG A 13 -1.98 -0.85 3.25
N SER A 14 -2.90 -1.50 2.52
CA SER A 14 -4.16 -0.88 2.14
C SER A 14 -5.24 -1.07 3.19
N SER A 15 -6.37 -0.39 2.99
CA SER A 15 -7.55 -0.49 3.84
C SER A 15 -8.51 -1.59 3.39
N SER A 16 -8.16 -2.31 2.34
CA SER A 16 -9.00 -3.37 1.76
C SER A 16 -8.32 -4.72 1.86
N THR A 17 -9.11 -5.79 1.85
CA THR A 17 -8.57 -7.15 1.76
C THR A 17 -7.93 -7.36 0.39
N VAL A 18 -6.73 -7.94 0.39
CA VAL A 18 -5.99 -8.26 -0.83
C VAL A 18 -5.92 -9.77 -0.99
N VAL A 19 -6.26 -10.26 -2.17
CA VAL A 19 -6.23 -11.69 -2.49
C VAL A 19 -5.42 -11.91 -3.76
N TYR A 20 -4.52 -12.89 -3.74
CA TYR A 20 -3.88 -13.33 -4.99
C TYR A 20 -3.92 -14.85 -5.11
N ARG A 21 -3.79 -15.32 -6.34
CA ARG A 21 -3.76 -16.74 -6.67
C ARG A 21 -2.55 -17.03 -7.55
N ILE A 22 -1.97 -18.19 -7.34
CA ILE A 22 -0.93 -18.72 -8.21
C ILE A 22 -1.45 -20.07 -8.74
N PRO A 23 -2.05 -20.07 -9.95
CA PRO A 23 -2.71 -21.28 -10.48
C PRO A 23 -1.79 -22.48 -10.61
N GLU A 24 -0.53 -22.27 -10.97
CA GLU A 24 0.47 -23.35 -11.17
C GLU A 24 0.65 -24.20 -9.92
N THR A 25 0.56 -23.60 -8.74
CA THR A 25 0.72 -24.31 -7.46
C THR A 25 -0.59 -24.46 -6.71
N ASN A 26 -1.71 -24.06 -7.33
CA ASN A 26 -3.04 -24.09 -6.73
C ASN A 26 -3.07 -23.35 -5.38
N LEU A 27 -2.37 -22.23 -5.32
CA LEU A 27 -2.20 -21.44 -4.09
C LEU A 27 -3.09 -20.21 -4.11
N ARG A 28 -3.69 -19.90 -2.95
CA ARG A 28 -4.46 -18.69 -2.73
C ARG A 28 -4.01 -18.06 -1.41
N ARG A 29 -3.72 -16.78 -1.44
CA ARG A 29 -3.41 -15.98 -0.24
C ARG A 29 -4.42 -14.87 -0.06
N GLU A 30 -4.80 -14.63 1.18
CA GLU A 30 -5.68 -13.55 1.54
C GLU A 30 -5.05 -12.75 2.69
N PHE A 31 -4.98 -11.43 2.51
CA PHE A 31 -4.42 -10.52 3.50
C PHE A 31 -5.53 -9.57 3.95
N ALA A 32 -5.88 -9.61 5.22
CA ALA A 32 -6.75 -8.58 5.79
C ALA A 32 -6.02 -7.22 5.80
N PRO A 33 -6.73 -6.10 5.91
CA PRO A 33 -6.07 -4.79 6.01
C PRO A 33 -5.06 -4.75 7.15
N GLY A 34 -3.83 -4.34 6.84
CA GLY A 34 -2.75 -4.25 7.82
C GLY A 34 -2.08 -5.58 8.18
N GLU A 35 -2.56 -6.68 7.64
CA GLU A 35 -2.01 -8.01 7.96
C GLU A 35 -0.64 -8.22 7.33
N THR A 36 0.28 -8.83 8.09
CA THR A 36 1.59 -9.23 7.61
C THR A 36 1.67 -10.76 7.58
N LYS A 37 2.13 -11.31 6.47
CA LYS A 37 2.38 -12.74 6.31
C LYS A 37 3.83 -12.96 5.89
N ARG A 38 4.36 -14.12 6.26
CA ARG A 38 5.70 -14.54 5.84
C ARG A 38 5.55 -15.33 4.54
N ILE A 39 6.15 -14.82 3.47
CA ILE A 39 6.01 -15.39 2.12
C ILE A 39 7.39 -15.72 1.56
N LYS A 40 7.52 -16.87 0.91
CA LYS A 40 8.76 -17.27 0.25
C LYS A 40 8.99 -16.44 -1.01
N PHE A 41 10.25 -16.13 -1.28
CA PHE A 41 10.63 -15.38 -2.47
C PHE A 41 10.15 -16.04 -3.76
N GLY A 42 10.24 -17.37 -3.86
CA GLY A 42 9.74 -18.11 -5.03
C GLY A 42 8.26 -17.87 -5.32
N GLU A 43 7.45 -17.74 -4.27
CA GLU A 43 6.03 -17.42 -4.42
C GLU A 43 5.84 -16.01 -4.95
N LEU A 44 6.58 -15.04 -4.40
CA LEU A 44 6.53 -13.64 -4.85
C LEU A 44 6.98 -13.51 -6.31
N GLU A 45 8.00 -14.25 -6.69
CA GLU A 45 8.48 -14.29 -8.07
C GLU A 45 7.40 -14.81 -9.01
N LYS A 46 6.73 -15.91 -8.66
CA LYS A 46 5.62 -16.45 -9.44
C LYS A 46 4.46 -15.45 -9.53
N LEU A 47 4.20 -14.72 -8.45
CA LEU A 47 3.17 -13.68 -8.45
C LEU A 47 3.47 -12.59 -9.49
N THR A 48 4.73 -12.21 -9.67
CA THR A 48 5.10 -11.19 -10.67
C THR A 48 4.83 -11.63 -12.09
N TYR A 49 4.71 -12.94 -12.35
CA TYR A 49 4.37 -13.48 -13.67
C TYR A 49 2.86 -13.52 -13.92
N GLN A 50 2.04 -13.32 -12.89
CA GLN A 50 0.59 -13.24 -13.05
C GLN A 50 0.18 -11.84 -13.49
N ALA A 51 -0.92 -11.75 -14.25
CA ALA A 51 -1.48 -10.46 -14.65
C ALA A 51 -1.82 -9.62 -13.40
N GLY A 52 -1.26 -8.42 -13.33
CA GLY A 52 -1.48 -7.51 -12.20
C GLY A 52 -0.68 -7.85 -10.94
N GLY A 53 0.10 -8.92 -10.94
CA GLY A 53 0.85 -9.36 -9.75
C GLY A 53 1.94 -8.38 -9.32
N ARG A 54 2.71 -7.86 -10.28
CA ARG A 54 3.75 -6.86 -9.99
C ARG A 54 3.12 -5.58 -9.44
N GLU A 55 2.05 -5.12 -10.05
CA GLU A 55 1.33 -3.94 -9.60
C GLU A 55 0.79 -4.12 -8.18
N MET A 56 0.27 -5.30 -7.86
CA MET A 56 -0.19 -5.63 -6.51
C MET A 56 0.93 -5.47 -5.48
N LEU A 57 2.14 -5.94 -5.80
CA LEU A 57 3.31 -5.82 -4.94
C LEU A 57 3.84 -4.37 -4.83
N GLU A 58 3.56 -3.54 -5.83
CA GLU A 58 3.96 -2.12 -5.82
C GLU A 58 2.95 -1.24 -5.09
N GLN A 59 1.66 -1.50 -5.26
CA GLN A 59 0.61 -0.58 -4.86
C GLN A 59 -0.14 -0.97 -3.59
N PHE A 60 -0.30 -2.26 -3.31
CA PHE A 60 -1.14 -2.72 -2.20
C PHE A 60 -0.38 -3.51 -1.13
N LEU A 61 0.49 -4.39 -1.54
CA LEU A 61 1.35 -5.15 -0.64
C LEU A 61 2.67 -4.42 -0.47
N GLN A 62 3.34 -4.64 0.67
CA GLN A 62 4.58 -3.95 0.99
C GLN A 62 5.64 -4.97 1.40
N ILE A 63 6.80 -4.91 0.74
CA ILE A 63 7.99 -5.67 1.11
C ILE A 63 9.08 -4.66 1.44
N ILE A 64 9.44 -4.54 2.72
CA ILE A 64 10.48 -3.60 3.16
C ILE A 64 11.84 -4.31 3.11
N ASP A 65 12.32 -4.54 1.89
CA ASP A 65 13.64 -5.15 1.64
C ASP A 65 14.08 -4.76 0.23
N GLU A 66 15.14 -3.98 0.16
CA GLU A 66 15.64 -3.44 -1.11
C GLU A 66 16.13 -4.55 -2.04
N ALA A 67 16.85 -5.54 -1.52
CA ALA A 67 17.35 -6.64 -2.33
C ALA A 67 16.20 -7.45 -2.93
N ALA A 68 15.17 -7.74 -2.14
CA ALA A 68 14.00 -8.48 -2.61
C ALA A 68 13.24 -7.71 -3.70
N THR A 69 12.92 -6.44 -3.46
CA THR A 69 12.17 -5.63 -4.42
C THR A 69 12.96 -5.40 -5.70
N SER A 70 14.27 -5.22 -5.60
CA SER A 70 15.16 -5.07 -6.75
C SER A 70 15.18 -6.37 -7.59
N ASN A 71 15.34 -7.51 -6.95
CA ASN A 71 15.34 -8.82 -7.64
C ASN A 71 13.99 -9.16 -8.29
N LEU A 72 12.89 -8.73 -7.69
CA LEU A 72 11.54 -8.92 -8.24
C LEU A 72 11.20 -7.89 -9.32
N ASN A 73 12.06 -6.89 -9.52
CA ASN A 73 11.80 -5.75 -10.39
C ASN A 73 10.49 -5.05 -10.03
N VAL A 74 10.30 -4.86 -8.73
CA VAL A 74 9.14 -4.19 -8.14
C VAL A 74 9.56 -2.80 -7.69
N LYS A 75 8.81 -1.78 -8.08
CA LYS A 75 9.04 -0.40 -7.68
C LYS A 75 8.72 -0.21 -6.20
N ARG A 76 9.59 0.46 -5.48
CA ARG A 76 9.39 0.76 -4.06
C ARG A 76 9.65 2.24 -3.79
N GLU A 77 8.62 2.93 -3.34
CA GLU A 77 8.71 4.33 -2.91
C GLU A 77 9.05 4.35 -1.42
N ILE A 78 10.34 4.38 -1.09
CA ILE A 78 10.84 4.23 0.29
C ILE A 78 10.22 5.27 1.24
N GLU A 79 10.07 6.52 0.79
CA GLU A 79 9.49 7.57 1.63
C GLU A 79 8.02 7.31 1.98
N TYR A 80 7.36 6.40 1.27
CA TYR A 80 5.98 6.01 1.54
C TYR A 80 5.84 4.60 2.12
N ASP A 81 6.93 4.05 2.67
CA ASP A 81 6.88 2.87 3.53
C ASP A 81 6.32 3.30 4.90
N MET A 82 5.04 3.65 4.94
CA MET A 82 4.40 4.27 6.09
C MET A 82 3.53 3.29 6.86
N SER A 83 3.60 3.36 8.19
CA SER A 83 2.64 2.69 9.07
C SER A 83 1.32 3.47 9.09
N GLU A 84 0.25 2.85 9.59
CA GLU A 84 -1.03 3.53 9.78
C GLU A 84 -0.87 4.78 10.66
N THR A 85 -0.06 4.69 11.72
CA THR A 85 0.22 5.83 12.60
C THR A 85 0.86 6.98 11.84
N GLN A 86 1.82 6.69 10.96
CA GLN A 86 2.49 7.72 10.16
C GLN A 86 1.52 8.37 9.16
N VAL A 87 0.63 7.58 8.56
CA VAL A 87 -0.41 8.12 7.66
C VAL A 87 -1.38 9.00 8.46
N ARG A 88 -1.77 8.57 9.65
CA ARG A 88 -2.62 9.35 10.55
C ARG A 88 -1.96 10.69 10.91
N ASP A 89 -0.67 10.67 11.23
CA ASP A 89 0.10 11.89 11.55
C ASP A 89 0.16 12.83 10.35
N LEU A 90 0.28 12.30 9.14
CA LEU A 90 0.25 13.09 7.91
C LEU A 90 -1.07 13.87 7.79
N LEU A 91 -2.18 13.23 8.10
CA LEU A 91 -3.51 13.88 8.04
C LEU A 91 -3.69 14.91 9.15
N LEU A 92 -3.23 14.62 10.37
CA LEU A 92 -3.48 15.46 11.54
C LEU A 92 -2.48 16.59 11.70
N THR A 93 -1.19 16.31 11.50
CA THR A 93 -0.11 17.25 11.81
C THR A 93 0.84 17.53 10.65
N GLY A 94 0.78 16.76 9.58
CA GLY A 94 1.62 16.98 8.41
C GLY A 94 1.30 18.28 7.71
N SER A 95 2.30 18.85 7.01
CA SER A 95 2.08 20.05 6.21
C SER A 95 1.19 19.75 5.00
N LEU A 96 0.59 20.81 4.45
CA LEU A 96 -0.19 20.67 3.22
C LEU A 96 0.71 20.18 2.06
N ASP A 97 1.94 20.69 1.98
CA ASP A 97 2.88 20.27 0.94
C ASP A 97 3.21 18.77 1.04
N ALA A 98 3.44 18.25 2.25
CA ALA A 98 3.69 16.84 2.47
C ALA A 98 2.47 16.00 2.10
N PHE A 99 1.27 16.47 2.42
CA PHE A 99 0.02 15.82 2.08
C PHE A 99 -0.21 15.76 0.56
N LEU A 100 0.02 16.89 -0.13
CA LEU A 100 -0.07 16.96 -1.60
C LEU A 100 0.93 16.02 -2.28
N ASP A 101 2.15 15.96 -1.77
CA ASP A 101 3.19 15.07 -2.29
C ASP A 101 2.75 13.61 -2.16
N ALA A 102 2.18 13.23 -1.03
CA ALA A 102 1.67 11.88 -0.81
C ALA A 102 0.55 11.53 -1.81
N LEU A 103 -0.38 12.46 -2.04
CA LEU A 103 -1.46 12.23 -3.00
C LEU A 103 -0.95 12.05 -4.43
N ASP A 104 0.16 12.70 -4.78
CA ASP A 104 0.75 12.61 -6.12
C ASP A 104 1.60 11.35 -6.30
N PHE A 105 2.31 10.88 -5.27
CA PHE A 105 3.37 9.89 -5.42
C PHE A 105 3.23 8.62 -4.57
N ALA A 106 2.39 8.62 -3.54
CA ALA A 106 2.23 7.43 -2.71
C ALA A 106 1.57 6.28 -3.48
N PRO A 107 1.87 5.03 -3.10
CA PRO A 107 1.17 3.88 -3.67
C PRO A 107 -0.35 3.95 -3.43
N ILE A 108 -1.12 3.31 -4.30
CA ILE A 108 -2.58 3.31 -4.23
C ILE A 108 -3.08 2.84 -2.86
N GLY A 109 -2.46 1.81 -2.28
CA GLY A 109 -2.83 1.31 -0.96
C GLY A 109 -2.71 2.36 0.14
N VAL A 110 -1.68 3.21 0.09
CA VAL A 110 -1.50 4.32 1.03
C VAL A 110 -2.58 5.40 0.80
N ILE A 111 -2.88 5.72 -0.45
CA ILE A 111 -3.94 6.68 -0.79
C ILE A 111 -5.30 6.19 -0.30
N ASP A 112 -5.59 4.90 -0.48
CA ASP A 112 -6.81 4.29 0.03
C ASP A 112 -6.91 4.40 1.55
N LEU A 113 -5.81 4.19 2.25
CA LEU A 113 -5.74 4.35 3.70
C LEU A 113 -5.98 5.81 4.10
N ILE A 114 -5.42 6.75 3.36
CA ILE A 114 -5.68 8.20 3.58
C ILE A 114 -7.18 8.49 3.49
N LYS A 115 -7.86 7.96 2.48
CA LYS A 115 -9.31 8.17 2.30
C LYS A 115 -10.11 7.63 3.49
N VAL A 116 -9.80 6.42 3.92
CA VAL A 116 -10.49 5.78 5.06
C VAL A 116 -10.26 6.56 6.35
N LEU A 117 -9.02 6.95 6.62
CA LEU A 117 -8.69 7.72 7.82
C LEU A 117 -9.28 9.13 7.78
N ALA A 118 -9.38 9.73 6.60
CA ALA A 118 -10.00 11.06 6.44
C ALA A 118 -11.46 11.09 6.90
N VAL A 119 -12.17 9.99 6.73
CA VAL A 119 -13.54 9.83 7.21
C VAL A 119 -13.57 9.47 8.69
N LYS A 120 -12.69 8.56 9.08
CA LYS A 120 -12.70 7.93 10.41
C LYS A 120 -12.27 8.87 11.54
N LEU A 121 -11.28 9.75 11.29
CA LEU A 121 -10.72 10.67 12.30
C LEU A 121 -11.74 11.71 12.79
N PRO A 122 -12.62 12.42 12.06
CA PRO A 122 -12.51 12.81 10.65
C PRO A 122 -11.47 13.91 10.39
N LEU A 123 -11.05 14.02 9.15
CA LEU A 123 -10.13 15.07 8.71
C LEU A 123 -10.86 16.41 8.68
N THR A 124 -10.40 17.37 9.50
CA THR A 124 -11.06 18.69 9.64
C THR A 124 -10.39 19.81 8.84
N ASP A 125 -9.15 19.63 8.43
CA ASP A 125 -8.43 20.62 7.64
C ASP A 125 -9.06 20.77 6.26
N LEU A 126 -9.64 21.95 5.99
CA LEU A 126 -10.36 22.22 4.74
C LEU A 126 -9.43 22.19 3.52
N ASN A 127 -8.19 22.63 3.67
CA ASN A 127 -7.22 22.61 2.56
C ASN A 127 -6.87 21.16 2.19
N LYS A 128 -6.68 20.29 3.17
CA LYS A 128 -6.41 18.86 2.93
C LYS A 128 -7.65 18.16 2.35
N ARG A 129 -8.85 18.45 2.84
CA ARG A 129 -10.10 17.91 2.27
C ARG A 129 -10.26 18.29 0.80
N ARG A 130 -10.00 19.55 0.50
CA ARG A 130 -10.08 20.07 -0.87
C ARG A 130 -9.04 19.41 -1.77
N ALA A 131 -7.79 19.27 -1.30
CA ALA A 131 -6.73 18.61 -2.02
C ALA A 131 -7.10 17.15 -2.32
N LEU A 132 -7.64 16.44 -1.34
CA LEU A 132 -8.07 15.04 -1.49
C LEU A 132 -9.15 14.92 -2.56
N ALA A 133 -10.14 15.80 -2.55
CA ALA A 133 -11.21 15.82 -3.55
C ALA A 133 -10.68 16.13 -4.96
N GLU A 134 -9.81 17.12 -5.09
CA GLU A 134 -9.24 17.53 -6.38
C GLU A 134 -8.33 16.46 -6.99
N LYS A 135 -7.51 15.82 -6.17
CA LYS A 135 -6.52 14.85 -6.64
C LYS A 135 -7.12 13.45 -6.86
N THR A 136 -8.09 13.04 -6.06
CA THR A 136 -8.62 11.67 -6.07
C THR A 136 -10.10 11.56 -6.41
N GLY A 137 -10.82 12.67 -6.40
CA GLY A 137 -12.27 12.68 -6.56
C GLY A 137 -13.04 12.25 -5.31
N PHE A 138 -12.35 11.95 -4.22
CA PHE A 138 -12.97 11.48 -2.97
C PHE A 138 -13.40 12.67 -2.10
N ASP A 139 -14.71 12.79 -1.86
CA ASP A 139 -15.29 13.86 -1.07
C ASP A 139 -15.63 13.38 0.34
N VAL A 140 -14.85 13.85 1.34
CA VAL A 140 -15.02 13.46 2.74
C VAL A 140 -16.43 13.84 3.25
N ASP A 141 -16.94 15.00 2.85
CA ASP A 141 -18.26 15.49 3.30
C ASP A 141 -19.37 14.52 2.88
N LYS A 142 -19.28 13.95 1.70
CA LYS A 142 -20.27 12.98 1.21
C LYS A 142 -20.17 11.61 1.89
N ALA A 143 -18.99 11.30 2.44
CA ALA A 143 -18.73 10.02 3.10
C ALA A 143 -19.01 10.03 4.60
N LEU A 144 -19.21 11.21 5.19
CA LEU A 144 -19.49 11.37 6.63
C LEU A 144 -20.95 11.04 6.98
#